data_68589ae69a132be75f017c82dfd901de
#
_entry.id   68589ae69a132be75f017c82dfd901de
#
_cell.length_a   1.000
_cell.length_b   1.000
_cell.length_c   1.000
_cell.angle_alpha   90.00
_cell.angle_beta   90.00
_cell.angle_gamma   90.00
#
_symmetry.space_group_name_H-M   'P 1'
#
loop_
_entity.id
_entity.type
_entity.pdbx_description
1 polymer ?
#
loop_
_entity_poly.entity_id
_entity_poly.type
_entity_poly.pdbx_seq_one_letter_code
_entity_poly.pdbx_strand_id
1 'polypeptide(L)'
;MIDRNILALVTTGDWTSWVKMQVKITRMLMISTITILLFGSFVSCSYLENNTSEMSPSTSTTGFTGNRSMIVFESDRDGNTEIYIMNTDGSNETRLTYNDALDISPSWSPDGSMIAFSSDRDGNAEIYVMMADGSKQQRLTNTLAGDSAPSWSPDGAQITFNSDGPGNEEIYIMNIDGSNQARITYSDAWEILPNWSPDGSKIAFNSDRIYDGRTYVDIHVMDVDGSNQIRLTSGDAWNSSPSWSPDGTKIVFDSDREGNQEIYLMDPDGSNLERLTYNDFWDSSPSWSPDGTKIVFDSDRDEFIEIYMMNSDGSNQTRLTYSEAWDGWPSWSSAPETP
;
A
#
# COMPACT_ATOMS: atom_id res chain seq x y z
N MET A 1 3.90 -3.39 -30.37
CA MET A 1 2.80 -3.94 -31.19
C MET A 1 1.51 -3.49 -30.53
N ILE A 2 0.70 -2.66 -31.18
CA ILE A 2 -0.56 -2.17 -30.59
C ILE A 2 -1.53 -3.36 -30.54
N ASP A 3 -2.03 -3.67 -29.35
CA ASP A 3 -2.96 -4.78 -29.12
C ASP A 3 -4.21 -4.62 -29.98
N ARG A 4 -4.63 -5.69 -30.65
CA ARG A 4 -5.83 -5.71 -31.52
C ARG A 4 -7.12 -5.40 -30.74
N ASN A 5 -7.14 -5.56 -29.44
CA ASN A 5 -8.27 -5.24 -28.57
C ASN A 5 -8.46 -3.72 -28.40
N ILE A 6 -7.39 -2.93 -28.47
CA ILE A 6 -7.46 -1.47 -28.42
C ILE A 6 -8.17 -0.90 -29.64
N LEU A 7 -7.99 -1.50 -30.82
CA LEU A 7 -8.62 -1.02 -32.06
C LEU A 7 -10.12 -1.31 -32.11
N ALA A 8 -10.58 -2.37 -31.43
CA ALA A 8 -12.01 -2.74 -31.39
C ALA A 8 -12.83 -1.81 -30.46
N LEU A 9 -12.26 -1.35 -29.36
CA LEU A 9 -12.92 -0.45 -28.39
C LEU A 9 -13.14 0.96 -28.94
N VAL A 10 -12.23 1.46 -29.78
CA VAL A 10 -12.36 2.80 -30.41
C VAL A 10 -13.50 2.84 -31.42
N THR A 11 -13.85 1.70 -32.03
CA THR A 11 -14.89 1.62 -33.08
C THR A 11 -16.30 1.38 -32.57
N THR A 12 -16.46 0.94 -31.30
CA THR A 12 -17.78 0.63 -30.70
C THR A 12 -18.40 1.76 -29.88
N GLY A 13 -17.65 2.83 -29.61
CA GLY A 13 -18.15 4.00 -28.84
C GLY A 13 -18.48 3.70 -27.37
N ASP A 14 -17.93 2.60 -26.81
CA ASP A 14 -18.13 2.23 -25.41
C ASP A 14 -17.19 3.03 -24.48
N TRP A 15 -17.63 4.23 -24.11
CA TRP A 15 -16.92 5.14 -23.24
C TRP A 15 -16.71 4.59 -21.82
N THR A 16 -17.59 3.71 -21.34
CA THR A 16 -17.49 3.12 -19.99
C THR A 16 -16.33 2.13 -19.91
N SER A 17 -16.18 1.30 -20.93
CA SER A 17 -15.02 0.39 -21.04
C SER A 17 -13.71 1.16 -21.26
N TRP A 18 -13.75 2.31 -21.97
CA TRP A 18 -12.58 3.15 -22.19
C TRP A 18 -12.12 3.85 -20.90
N VAL A 19 -13.05 4.38 -20.09
CA VAL A 19 -12.77 4.98 -18.78
C VAL A 19 -12.20 3.91 -17.82
N LYS A 20 -12.80 2.71 -17.77
CA LYS A 20 -12.28 1.58 -16.96
C LYS A 20 -10.86 1.17 -17.40
N MET A 21 -10.57 1.20 -18.69
CA MET A 21 -9.24 0.91 -19.24
C MET A 21 -8.24 2.03 -18.91
N GLN A 22 -8.64 3.31 -18.94
CA GLN A 22 -7.81 4.45 -18.53
C GLN A 22 -7.48 4.41 -17.03
N VAL A 23 -8.45 4.07 -16.20
CA VAL A 23 -8.24 3.87 -14.75
C VAL A 23 -7.30 2.67 -14.52
N LYS A 24 -7.45 1.57 -15.27
CA LYS A 24 -6.54 0.41 -15.21
C LYS A 24 -5.11 0.77 -15.65
N ILE A 25 -4.96 1.54 -16.73
CA ILE A 25 -3.66 2.03 -17.21
C ILE A 25 -3.07 3.04 -16.22
N THR A 26 -3.88 3.91 -15.62
CA THR A 26 -3.44 4.89 -14.61
C THR A 26 -3.02 4.18 -13.33
N ARG A 27 -3.72 3.12 -12.86
CA ARG A 27 -3.29 2.27 -11.73
C ARG A 27 -2.05 1.44 -12.06
N MET A 28 -1.98 0.80 -13.23
CA MET A 28 -0.72 0.17 -13.70
C MET A 28 0.42 1.19 -13.77
N LEU A 29 0.14 2.42 -14.19
CA LEU A 29 1.10 3.50 -14.22
C LEU A 29 1.36 4.07 -12.81
N MET A 30 0.43 4.08 -11.86
CA MET A 30 0.71 4.51 -10.48
C MET A 30 1.59 3.49 -9.74
N ILE A 31 1.37 2.20 -9.92
CA ILE A 31 2.30 1.17 -9.43
C ILE A 31 3.64 1.26 -10.16
N SER A 32 3.67 1.66 -11.44
CA SER A 32 4.88 1.88 -12.25
C SER A 32 5.34 3.35 -12.30
N THR A 33 4.52 4.37 -11.98
CA THR A 33 4.92 5.79 -12.02
C THR A 33 5.54 6.29 -10.74
N ILE A 34 5.53 5.53 -9.66
CA ILE A 34 6.58 5.67 -8.66
C ILE A 34 7.96 5.52 -9.36
N THR A 35 8.04 4.77 -10.44
CA THR A 35 9.27 4.55 -11.24
C THR A 35 9.44 5.47 -12.47
N ILE A 36 8.40 6.12 -13.00
CA ILE A 36 8.45 6.83 -14.32
C ILE A 36 8.49 8.37 -14.19
N LEU A 37 8.23 8.96 -13.02
CA LEU A 37 8.36 10.42 -12.84
C LEU A 37 9.80 10.95 -12.78
N LEU A 38 10.81 10.08 -12.97
CA LEU A 38 12.24 10.47 -13.02
C LEU A 38 12.76 10.82 -14.42
N PHE A 39 11.96 10.74 -15.50
CA PHE A 39 12.42 11.14 -16.84
C PHE A 39 11.42 12.03 -17.58
N GLY A 40 11.47 13.32 -17.31
CA GLY A 40 10.71 14.27 -18.10
C GLY A 40 10.81 15.71 -17.64
N SER A 41 11.91 16.36 -17.99
CA SER A 41 12.15 17.79 -17.76
C SER A 41 11.19 18.69 -18.58
N PHE A 42 10.74 19.78 -17.93
CA PHE A 42 10.35 21.07 -18.47
C PHE A 42 9.14 21.20 -19.39
N VAL A 43 8.04 21.67 -18.84
CA VAL A 43 7.36 22.86 -19.37
C VAL A 43 6.81 23.68 -18.19
N SER A 44 7.40 24.86 -17.98
CA SER A 44 6.86 25.87 -17.08
C SER A 44 5.62 26.53 -17.68
N CYS A 45 4.56 26.64 -16.91
CA CYS A 45 3.56 27.67 -17.17
C CYS A 45 3.21 28.36 -15.86
N SER A 46 3.66 29.58 -15.75
CA SER A 46 3.37 30.52 -14.68
C SER A 46 1.92 30.97 -14.75
N TYR A 47 1.19 30.87 -13.66
CA TYR A 47 0.08 31.77 -13.40
C TYR A 47 0.10 32.20 -11.92
N LEU A 48 0.28 33.51 -11.74
CA LEU A 48 0.18 34.25 -10.48
C LEU A 48 -1.32 34.45 -10.15
N GLU A 49 -1.73 34.27 -8.90
CA GLU A 49 -2.12 35.37 -8.02
C GLU A 49 -2.68 34.91 -6.67
N ASN A 50 -2.13 35.52 -5.68
CA ASN A 50 -2.48 35.73 -4.28
C ASN A 50 -3.92 35.50 -3.83
N ASN A 51 -4.07 34.68 -2.76
CA ASN A 51 -4.90 35.10 -1.62
C ASN A 51 -4.41 34.39 -0.34
N THR A 52 -3.66 35.14 0.46
CA THR A 52 -3.32 34.75 1.84
C THR A 52 -4.54 34.99 2.73
N SER A 53 -5.13 33.92 3.23
CA SER A 53 -5.86 33.94 4.48
C SER A 53 -5.20 32.94 5.42
N GLU A 54 -4.41 33.44 6.34
CA GLU A 54 -3.87 32.68 7.46
C GLU A 54 -5.05 32.16 8.31
N MET A 55 -5.33 30.87 8.20
CA MET A 55 -6.07 30.16 9.22
C MET A 55 -5.07 29.62 10.24
N SER A 56 -5.02 30.25 11.39
CA SER A 56 -4.30 29.74 12.56
C SER A 56 -4.82 28.35 12.93
N PRO A 57 -3.95 27.36 13.17
CA PRO A 57 -4.39 26.06 13.63
C PRO A 57 -5.04 26.19 15.01
N SER A 58 -6.32 25.84 15.10
CA SER A 58 -6.97 25.65 16.39
C SER A 58 -6.32 24.42 17.06
N THR A 59 -5.50 24.66 18.05
CA THR A 59 -4.98 23.62 18.94
C THR A 59 -6.12 23.04 19.75
N SER A 60 -6.83 22.04 19.22
CA SER A 60 -7.53 21.08 20.06
C SER A 60 -6.58 19.92 20.32
N THR A 61 -5.77 20.03 21.36
CA THR A 61 -5.09 18.88 21.95
C THR A 61 -6.14 17.94 22.57
N THR A 62 -6.81 17.15 21.73
CA THR A 62 -7.42 15.92 22.22
C THR A 62 -6.27 14.93 22.34
N GLY A 63 -5.74 14.82 23.56
CA GLY A 63 -4.71 13.84 23.86
C GLY A 63 -5.18 12.46 23.39
N PHE A 64 -4.38 11.79 22.59
CA PHE A 64 -4.49 10.36 22.29
C PHE A 64 -4.33 9.60 23.62
N THR A 65 -5.40 9.53 24.40
CA THR A 65 -5.48 8.74 25.62
C THR A 65 -6.38 7.55 25.36
N GLY A 66 -5.80 6.44 25.01
CA GLY A 66 -6.54 5.18 25.03
C GLY A 66 -6.12 4.21 23.93
N ASN A 67 -5.84 3.02 24.33
CA ASN A 67 -5.74 1.74 23.63
C ASN A 67 -6.93 1.51 22.69
N ARG A 68 -6.92 2.09 21.51
CA ARG A 68 -7.90 1.78 20.46
C ARG A 68 -7.17 1.42 19.20
N SER A 69 -7.51 0.30 18.61
CA SER A 69 -7.12 0.00 17.23
C SER A 69 -7.60 1.13 16.31
N MET A 70 -6.74 1.54 15.40
CA MET A 70 -6.97 2.61 14.43
C MET A 70 -6.65 2.08 13.04
N ILE A 71 -7.18 2.74 12.02
CA ILE A 71 -6.81 2.49 10.62
C ILE A 71 -6.09 3.73 10.12
N VAL A 72 -4.88 3.56 9.58
CA VAL A 72 -4.17 4.58 8.80
C VAL A 72 -4.40 4.32 7.32
N PHE A 73 -4.52 5.35 6.50
CA PHE A 73 -4.79 5.24 5.08
C PHE A 73 -4.28 6.47 4.32
N GLU A 74 -4.23 6.37 3.02
CA GLU A 74 -3.92 7.47 2.11
C GLU A 74 -5.20 8.14 1.63
N SER A 75 -5.15 9.47 1.42
CA SER A 75 -6.26 10.21 0.81
C SER A 75 -5.76 11.42 0.03
N ASP A 76 -6.34 11.68 -1.15
CA ASP A 76 -6.05 12.88 -1.95
C ASP A 76 -7.12 13.98 -1.81
N ARG A 77 -8.00 13.87 -0.79
CA ARG A 77 -9.15 14.77 -0.57
C ARG A 77 -8.80 16.24 -0.39
N ASP A 78 -7.58 16.54 0.01
CA ASP A 78 -7.07 17.90 0.22
C ASP A 78 -6.13 18.40 -0.90
N GLY A 79 -6.12 17.74 -2.07
CA GLY A 79 -5.47 18.18 -3.29
C GLY A 79 -4.18 17.44 -3.68
N ASN A 80 -3.52 16.77 -2.72
CA ASN A 80 -2.43 15.81 -2.93
C ASN A 80 -2.58 14.66 -1.95
N THR A 81 -1.89 13.54 -2.21
CA THR A 81 -2.00 12.37 -1.34
C THR A 81 -1.27 12.61 -0.01
N GLU A 82 -2.01 12.41 1.07
CA GLU A 82 -1.54 12.60 2.45
C GLU A 82 -1.97 11.42 3.32
N ILE A 83 -1.34 11.28 4.49
CA ILE A 83 -1.67 10.23 5.44
C ILE A 83 -2.79 10.68 6.36
N TYR A 84 -3.82 9.86 6.48
CA TYR A 84 -4.97 10.02 7.35
C TYR A 84 -5.07 8.85 8.33
N ILE A 85 -5.78 9.09 9.43
CA ILE A 85 -6.10 8.09 10.45
C ILE A 85 -7.58 8.17 10.81
N MET A 86 -8.18 7.04 11.13
CA MET A 86 -9.57 6.95 11.61
C MET A 86 -9.74 5.86 12.67
N ASN A 87 -10.85 5.92 13.40
CA ASN A 87 -11.30 4.81 14.22
C ASN A 87 -11.70 3.62 13.34
N THR A 88 -11.74 2.42 13.91
CA THR A 88 -12.13 1.18 13.21
C THR A 88 -13.59 1.14 12.76
N ASP A 89 -14.43 2.08 13.24
CA ASP A 89 -15.80 2.26 12.79
C ASP A 89 -15.96 3.34 11.70
N GLY A 90 -14.85 3.86 11.16
CA GLY A 90 -14.82 4.92 10.16
C GLY A 90 -14.96 6.33 10.73
N SER A 91 -15.15 6.50 12.04
CA SER A 91 -15.30 7.82 12.66
C SER A 91 -13.96 8.51 12.96
N ASN A 92 -14.01 9.83 13.18
CA ASN A 92 -12.86 10.66 13.58
C ASN A 92 -11.68 10.62 12.57
N GLU A 93 -11.97 10.65 11.30
CA GLU A 93 -10.96 10.83 10.27
C GLU A 93 -10.14 12.09 10.53
N THR A 94 -8.82 11.94 10.55
CA THR A 94 -7.88 13.03 10.88
C THR A 94 -6.67 12.95 9.97
N ARG A 95 -6.34 14.05 9.31
CA ARG A 95 -5.11 14.20 8.50
C ARG A 95 -3.90 14.30 9.42
N LEU A 96 -2.82 13.56 9.10
CA LEU A 96 -1.58 13.51 9.88
C LEU A 96 -0.41 14.23 9.19
N THR A 97 -0.42 14.32 7.85
CA THR A 97 0.63 14.99 7.08
C THR A 97 0.06 16.21 6.34
N TYR A 98 0.87 17.29 6.20
CA TYR A 98 0.44 18.60 5.70
C TYR A 98 1.57 19.24 4.90
N ASN A 99 1.77 18.81 3.66
CA ASN A 99 2.79 19.38 2.76
C ASN A 99 2.33 19.28 1.30
N ASP A 100 3.12 19.80 0.35
CA ASP A 100 2.78 19.78 -1.08
C ASP A 100 3.29 18.52 -1.79
N ALA A 101 3.93 17.59 -1.06
CA ALA A 101 4.50 16.34 -1.56
C ALA A 101 3.50 15.20 -1.44
N LEU A 102 3.83 14.05 -2.06
CA LEU A 102 3.06 12.82 -1.90
C LEU A 102 3.54 12.09 -0.63
N ASP A 103 2.64 11.86 0.29
CA ASP A 103 2.85 11.01 1.47
C ASP A 103 1.99 9.75 1.31
N ILE A 104 2.63 8.59 1.16
CA ILE A 104 2.00 7.34 0.73
C ILE A 104 2.49 6.10 1.50
N SER A 105 1.81 4.97 1.31
CA SER A 105 2.16 3.64 1.83
C SER A 105 2.36 3.60 3.35
N PRO A 106 1.38 4.04 4.15
CA PRO A 106 1.52 4.06 5.59
C PRO A 106 1.50 2.67 6.20
N SER A 107 2.35 2.43 7.19
CA SER A 107 2.47 1.18 7.93
C SER A 107 2.66 1.44 9.42
N TRP A 108 1.86 0.78 10.27
CA TRP A 108 1.95 0.89 11.71
C TRP A 108 3.14 0.12 12.30
N SER A 109 3.77 0.70 13.33
CA SER A 109 4.66 -0.07 14.21
C SER A 109 3.85 -1.09 15.03
N PRO A 110 4.45 -2.25 15.40
CA PRO A 110 3.75 -3.32 16.12
C PRO A 110 3.15 -2.89 17.47
N ASP A 111 3.72 -1.87 18.12
CA ASP A 111 3.22 -1.31 19.37
C ASP A 111 2.19 -0.17 19.18
N GLY A 112 1.86 0.18 17.92
CA GLY A 112 0.92 1.24 17.58
C GLY A 112 1.38 2.66 17.95
N SER A 113 2.66 2.86 18.26
CA SER A 113 3.19 4.17 18.68
C SER A 113 3.65 5.03 17.50
N MET A 114 4.00 4.43 16.38
CA MET A 114 4.58 5.09 15.21
C MET A 114 3.95 4.61 13.89
N ILE A 115 4.09 5.45 12.87
CA ILE A 115 3.70 5.16 11.49
C ILE A 115 4.93 5.39 10.61
N ALA A 116 5.32 4.40 9.82
CA ALA A 116 6.26 4.55 8.70
C ALA A 116 5.49 4.87 7.43
N PHE A 117 6.04 5.69 6.55
CA PHE A 117 5.42 6.07 5.29
C PHE A 117 6.48 6.51 4.28
N SER A 118 6.12 6.62 3.03
CA SER A 118 6.97 7.14 1.96
C SER A 118 6.60 8.59 1.66
N SER A 119 7.59 9.44 1.41
CA SER A 119 7.38 10.85 1.06
C SER A 119 8.40 11.34 0.06
N ASP A 120 7.96 12.10 -0.96
CA ASP A 120 8.85 12.71 -1.96
C ASP A 120 9.19 14.19 -1.65
N ARG A 121 8.93 14.64 -0.41
CA ARG A 121 9.12 16.04 0.04
C ARG A 121 10.54 16.57 -0.10
N ASP A 122 11.52 15.70 -0.15
CA ASP A 122 12.95 16.05 -0.31
C ASP A 122 13.48 15.76 -1.73
N GLY A 123 12.59 15.55 -2.72
CA GLY A 123 12.91 15.49 -4.15
C GLY A 123 12.79 14.12 -4.80
N ASN A 124 12.87 13.02 -4.03
CA ASN A 124 12.54 11.65 -4.41
C ASN A 124 11.86 10.96 -3.24
N ALA A 125 11.17 9.85 -3.50
CA ALA A 125 10.51 9.09 -2.45
C ALA A 125 11.55 8.53 -1.46
N GLU A 126 11.32 8.74 -0.18
CA GLU A 126 12.16 8.29 0.92
C GLU A 126 11.29 7.76 2.06
N ILE A 127 11.84 6.90 2.91
CA ILE A 127 11.12 6.38 4.07
C ILE A 127 11.19 7.39 5.22
N TYR A 128 10.04 7.72 5.76
CA TYR A 128 9.84 8.55 6.95
C TYR A 128 9.15 7.74 8.05
N VAL A 129 9.33 8.19 9.28
CA VAL A 129 8.53 7.76 10.42
C VAL A 129 7.96 8.97 11.15
N MET A 130 6.82 8.78 11.80
CA MET A 130 6.19 9.78 12.67
C MET A 130 5.54 9.09 13.87
N MET A 131 5.25 9.86 14.92
CA MET A 131 4.40 9.37 16.01
C MET A 131 2.96 9.17 15.49
N ALA A 132 2.18 8.34 16.18
CA ALA A 132 0.79 8.04 15.84
C ALA A 132 -0.13 9.28 15.72
N ASP A 133 0.25 10.39 16.37
CA ASP A 133 -0.45 11.68 16.28
C ASP A 133 0.02 12.58 15.13
N GLY A 134 0.87 12.09 14.23
CA GLY A 134 1.45 12.83 13.10
C GLY A 134 2.66 13.70 13.48
N SER A 135 3.03 13.78 14.75
CA SER A 135 4.18 14.58 15.21
C SER A 135 5.52 13.88 14.99
N LYS A 136 6.62 14.64 15.15
CA LYS A 136 8.01 14.15 15.09
C LYS A 136 8.36 13.39 13.80
N GLN A 137 7.89 13.87 12.68
CA GLN A 137 8.23 13.29 11.37
C GLN A 137 9.75 13.33 11.17
N GLN A 138 10.32 12.17 10.85
CA GLN A 138 11.76 11.99 10.65
C GLN A 138 12.03 11.15 9.42
N ARG A 139 12.92 11.63 8.54
CA ARG A 139 13.43 10.90 7.40
C ARG A 139 14.42 9.82 7.85
N LEU A 140 14.27 8.59 7.36
CA LEU A 140 15.16 7.46 7.66
C LEU A 140 16.11 7.13 6.51
N THR A 141 15.66 7.24 5.26
CA THR A 141 16.51 7.02 4.08
C THR A 141 16.89 8.34 3.43
N ASN A 142 18.04 8.39 2.78
CA ASN A 142 18.56 9.58 2.11
C ASN A 142 19.48 9.13 0.97
N THR A 143 18.88 8.59 -0.08
CA THR A 143 19.59 8.05 -1.24
C THR A 143 19.19 8.81 -2.51
N LEU A 144 19.76 8.45 -3.67
CA LEU A 144 19.28 8.93 -4.96
C LEU A 144 18.20 8.03 -5.54
N ALA A 145 17.98 6.87 -4.92
CA ALA A 145 16.93 5.93 -5.26
C ALA A 145 15.59 6.36 -4.65
N GLY A 146 14.49 5.99 -5.26
CA GLY A 146 13.17 6.09 -4.65
C GLY A 146 12.96 4.92 -3.69
N ASP A 147 12.70 5.22 -2.42
CA ASP A 147 12.44 4.24 -1.37
C ASP A 147 10.98 4.30 -0.97
N SER A 148 10.26 3.15 -0.98
CA SER A 148 8.81 3.14 -0.74
C SER A 148 8.30 1.85 -0.07
N ALA A 149 7.00 1.83 0.27
CA ALA A 149 6.28 0.70 0.85
C ALA A 149 6.97 0.10 2.11
N PRO A 150 7.14 0.90 3.18
CA PRO A 150 7.76 0.41 4.41
C PRO A 150 6.86 -0.62 5.12
N SER A 151 7.48 -1.66 5.69
CA SER A 151 6.82 -2.65 6.53
C SER A 151 7.66 -2.96 7.76
N TRP A 152 7.05 -2.89 8.94
CA TRP A 152 7.71 -3.11 10.21
C TRP A 152 7.92 -4.59 10.51
N SER A 153 9.09 -4.94 11.08
CA SER A 153 9.27 -6.24 11.72
C SER A 153 8.37 -6.37 12.97
N PRO A 154 7.89 -7.58 13.32
CA PRO A 154 6.94 -7.76 14.43
C PRO A 154 7.52 -7.40 15.80
N ASP A 155 8.85 -7.35 15.97
CA ASP A 155 9.53 -6.87 17.17
C ASP A 155 9.74 -5.35 17.18
N GLY A 156 9.38 -4.64 16.10
CA GLY A 156 9.54 -3.20 15.94
C GLY A 156 10.98 -2.72 15.79
N ALA A 157 11.96 -3.62 15.62
CA ALA A 157 13.36 -3.26 15.54
C ALA A 157 13.85 -2.90 14.14
N GLN A 158 13.14 -3.36 13.09
CA GLN A 158 13.54 -3.20 11.71
C GLN A 158 12.37 -2.77 10.81
N ILE A 159 12.71 -2.22 9.65
CA ILE A 159 11.78 -1.87 8.58
C ILE A 159 12.32 -2.48 7.28
N THR A 160 11.48 -3.20 6.54
CA THR A 160 11.73 -3.53 5.13
C THR A 160 11.05 -2.51 4.24
N PHE A 161 11.60 -2.26 3.08
CA PHE A 161 11.08 -1.33 2.07
C PHE A 161 11.57 -1.74 0.69
N ASN A 162 10.93 -1.27 -0.35
CA ASN A 162 11.47 -1.40 -1.69
C ASN A 162 12.23 -0.13 -2.11
N SER A 163 13.29 -0.30 -2.90
CA SER A 163 14.17 0.76 -3.40
C SER A 163 14.49 0.53 -4.86
N ASP A 164 14.35 1.58 -5.68
CA ASP A 164 14.64 1.57 -7.13
C ASP A 164 16.13 1.82 -7.45
N GLY A 165 17.01 1.42 -6.55
CA GLY A 165 18.48 1.54 -6.70
C GLY A 165 18.99 1.06 -8.07
N PRO A 166 20.29 0.82 -8.27
CA PRO A 166 20.83 0.58 -9.61
C PRO A 166 20.17 -0.62 -10.31
N GLY A 167 19.19 -0.35 -11.19
CA GLY A 167 18.66 -1.32 -12.15
C GLY A 167 17.16 -1.56 -12.09
N ASN A 168 16.60 -1.94 -10.95
CA ASN A 168 15.19 -2.26 -10.74
C ASN A 168 14.86 -2.18 -9.25
N GLU A 169 13.57 -2.23 -8.92
CA GLU A 169 13.14 -2.24 -7.52
C GLU A 169 13.50 -3.54 -6.83
N GLU A 170 14.08 -3.42 -5.64
CA GLU A 170 14.48 -4.52 -4.79
C GLU A 170 14.12 -4.27 -3.33
N ILE A 171 14.03 -5.34 -2.54
CA ILE A 171 13.70 -5.23 -1.12
C ILE A 171 14.98 -4.97 -0.33
N TYR A 172 14.91 -3.98 0.54
CA TYR A 172 15.92 -3.60 1.51
C TYR A 172 15.38 -3.78 2.93
N ILE A 173 16.30 -3.89 3.87
CA ILE A 173 16.02 -3.92 5.31
C ILE A 173 16.91 -2.90 6.01
N MET A 174 16.40 -2.25 7.05
CA MET A 174 17.15 -1.31 7.89
C MET A 174 16.70 -1.38 9.35
N ASN A 175 17.51 -0.84 10.23
CA ASN A 175 17.08 -0.59 11.61
C ASN A 175 16.08 0.57 11.67
N ILE A 176 15.27 0.64 12.74
CA ILE A 176 14.28 1.71 12.98
C ILE A 176 14.89 3.12 13.02
N ASP A 177 16.19 3.26 13.29
CA ASP A 177 16.91 4.55 13.26
C ASP A 177 17.46 4.93 11.87
N GLY A 178 17.15 4.14 10.82
CA GLY A 178 17.65 4.29 9.45
C GLY A 178 19.05 3.74 9.22
N SER A 179 19.70 3.16 10.24
CA SER A 179 21.03 2.55 10.10
C SER A 179 20.98 1.14 9.53
N ASN A 180 22.14 0.62 9.14
CA ASN A 180 22.35 -0.75 8.64
C ASN A 180 21.44 -1.12 7.45
N GLN A 181 21.23 -0.18 6.53
CA GLN A 181 20.49 -0.45 5.29
C GLN A 181 21.21 -1.53 4.48
N ALA A 182 20.49 -2.58 4.11
CA ALA A 182 21.02 -3.70 3.34
C ALA A 182 19.98 -4.20 2.33
N ARG A 183 20.41 -4.39 1.07
CA ARG A 183 19.61 -5.06 0.04
C ARG A 183 19.52 -6.56 0.37
N ILE A 184 18.33 -7.15 0.32
CA ILE A 184 18.09 -8.57 0.62
C ILE A 184 17.56 -9.37 -0.57
N THR A 185 17.11 -8.71 -1.66
CA THR A 185 16.77 -9.38 -2.92
C THR A 185 17.72 -8.94 -4.04
N TYR A 186 17.97 -9.85 -5.01
CA TYR A 186 18.94 -9.65 -6.09
C TYR A 186 18.41 -10.36 -7.34
N SER A 187 17.48 -9.74 -8.06
CA SER A 187 16.91 -10.32 -9.27
C SER A 187 16.90 -9.30 -10.42
N ASP A 188 16.54 -9.74 -11.63
CA ASP A 188 16.28 -8.84 -12.75
C ASP A 188 14.79 -8.39 -12.77
N ALA A 189 14.00 -8.82 -11.79
CA ALA A 189 12.60 -8.52 -11.62
C ALA A 189 12.38 -7.41 -10.59
N TRP A 190 11.18 -6.83 -10.57
CA TRP A 190 10.77 -5.93 -9.50
C TRP A 190 10.31 -6.75 -8.29
N GLU A 191 10.93 -6.47 -7.15
CA GLU A 191 10.63 -7.06 -5.86
C GLU A 191 10.07 -5.96 -4.96
N ILE A 192 8.76 -5.96 -4.71
CA ILE A 192 8.06 -4.85 -4.07
C ILE A 192 7.06 -5.30 -3.02
N LEU A 193 6.57 -4.34 -2.24
CA LEU A 193 5.51 -4.52 -1.23
C LEU A 193 5.84 -5.62 -0.21
N PRO A 194 6.97 -5.52 0.50
CA PRO A 194 7.35 -6.49 1.51
C PRO A 194 6.38 -6.45 2.70
N ASN A 195 6.03 -7.62 3.23
CA ASN A 195 5.20 -7.77 4.43
C ASN A 195 5.73 -8.90 5.31
N TRP A 196 6.01 -8.60 6.57
CA TRP A 196 6.59 -9.53 7.53
C TRP A 196 5.58 -10.55 8.03
N SER A 197 6.03 -11.81 8.21
CA SER A 197 5.29 -12.80 9.00
C SER A 197 5.28 -12.41 10.48
N PRO A 198 4.22 -12.73 11.25
CA PRO A 198 4.09 -12.32 12.64
C PRO A 198 5.15 -12.92 13.58
N ASP A 199 5.79 -14.01 13.19
CA ASP A 199 6.90 -14.63 13.92
C ASP A 199 8.28 -14.03 13.56
N GLY A 200 8.34 -13.10 12.59
CA GLY A 200 9.57 -12.46 12.14
C GLY A 200 10.50 -13.35 11.32
N SER A 201 10.09 -14.54 10.92
CA SER A 201 10.97 -15.47 10.21
C SER A 201 10.90 -15.33 8.68
N LYS A 202 9.83 -14.73 8.14
CA LYS A 202 9.57 -14.65 6.70
C LYS A 202 9.13 -13.24 6.27
N ILE A 203 9.30 -12.98 4.98
CA ILE A 203 8.79 -11.80 4.28
C ILE A 203 8.02 -12.28 3.06
N ALA A 204 6.73 -11.90 2.94
CA ALA A 204 5.96 -12.02 1.72
C ALA A 204 6.18 -10.78 0.87
N PHE A 205 6.19 -10.91 -0.46
CA PHE A 205 6.43 -9.79 -1.37
C PHE A 205 5.89 -10.08 -2.77
N ASN A 206 5.76 -9.05 -3.57
CA ASN A 206 5.42 -9.15 -4.98
C ASN A 206 6.68 -9.29 -5.82
N SER A 207 6.61 -10.09 -6.88
CA SER A 207 7.66 -10.23 -7.88
C SER A 207 7.08 -10.38 -9.28
N ASP A 208 7.64 -9.65 -10.25
CA ASP A 208 7.27 -9.75 -11.67
C ASP A 208 8.22 -10.65 -12.48
N ARG A 209 8.83 -11.64 -11.82
CA ARG A 209 9.74 -12.60 -12.47
C ARG A 209 9.11 -13.26 -13.68
N ILE A 210 9.94 -13.42 -14.72
CA ILE A 210 9.50 -14.06 -15.96
C ILE A 210 9.47 -15.59 -15.76
N TYR A 211 8.29 -16.18 -15.94
CA TYR A 211 8.09 -17.62 -15.99
C TYR A 211 7.53 -18.02 -17.36
N ASP A 212 8.12 -19.02 -18.02
CA ASP A 212 7.70 -19.49 -19.35
C ASP A 212 7.62 -18.40 -20.43
N GLY A 213 8.48 -17.38 -20.31
CA GLY A 213 8.54 -16.26 -21.26
C GLY A 213 7.42 -15.23 -21.11
N ARG A 214 6.69 -15.24 -20.00
CA ARG A 214 5.64 -14.28 -19.65
C ARG A 214 5.97 -13.59 -18.33
N THR A 215 5.62 -12.32 -18.25
CA THR A 215 5.74 -11.51 -17.03
C THR A 215 4.39 -11.46 -16.33
N TYR A 216 4.35 -11.95 -15.12
CA TYR A 216 3.20 -11.86 -14.20
C TYR A 216 3.69 -11.36 -12.86
N VAL A 217 2.83 -10.65 -12.13
CA VAL A 217 3.11 -10.32 -10.74
C VAL A 217 2.57 -11.42 -9.85
N ASP A 218 3.46 -12.00 -9.06
CA ASP A 218 3.14 -13.10 -8.16
C ASP A 218 3.58 -12.82 -6.73
N ILE A 219 2.87 -13.44 -5.80
CA ILE A 219 3.28 -13.44 -4.39
C ILE A 219 4.39 -14.46 -4.19
N HIS A 220 5.47 -14.00 -3.60
CA HIS A 220 6.60 -14.80 -3.15
C HIS A 220 6.77 -14.69 -1.64
N VAL A 221 7.45 -15.68 -1.06
CA VAL A 221 7.89 -15.67 0.35
C VAL A 221 9.37 -15.98 0.39
N MET A 222 10.10 -15.36 1.29
CA MET A 222 11.53 -15.59 1.54
C MET A 222 11.82 -15.61 3.05
N ASP A 223 13.00 -16.12 3.42
CA ASP A 223 13.54 -15.90 4.75
C ASP A 223 13.97 -14.44 4.93
N VAL A 224 14.07 -13.98 6.14
CA VAL A 224 14.40 -12.55 6.46
C VAL A 224 15.76 -12.11 5.93
N ASP A 225 16.67 -13.05 5.68
CA ASP A 225 17.98 -12.78 5.09
C ASP A 225 17.96 -12.77 3.54
N GLY A 226 16.77 -12.87 2.92
CA GLY A 226 16.58 -12.92 1.48
C GLY A 226 16.76 -14.30 0.84
N SER A 227 17.09 -15.32 1.62
CA SER A 227 17.25 -16.71 1.13
C SER A 227 15.93 -17.46 1.02
N ASN A 228 15.95 -18.68 0.44
CA ASN A 228 14.82 -19.60 0.35
C ASN A 228 13.56 -18.97 -0.27
N GLN A 229 13.71 -18.21 -1.33
CA GLN A 229 12.61 -17.56 -2.04
C GLN A 229 11.73 -18.58 -2.74
N ILE A 230 10.42 -18.57 -2.45
CA ILE A 230 9.42 -19.49 -2.97
C ILE A 230 8.26 -18.68 -3.58
N ARG A 231 7.87 -19.01 -4.82
CA ARG A 231 6.67 -18.48 -5.48
C ARG A 231 5.45 -19.20 -4.92
N LEU A 232 4.46 -18.43 -4.41
CA LEU A 232 3.22 -18.98 -3.84
C LEU A 232 2.06 -18.96 -4.83
N THR A 233 1.96 -17.94 -5.67
CA THR A 233 0.91 -17.84 -6.68
C THR A 233 1.47 -18.14 -8.07
N SER A 234 0.59 -18.50 -8.99
CA SER A 234 0.95 -18.81 -10.36
C SER A 234 -0.26 -18.64 -11.29
N GLY A 235 -0.03 -18.53 -12.59
CA GLY A 235 -1.07 -18.37 -13.60
C GLY A 235 -0.97 -17.05 -14.35
N ASP A 236 -1.99 -16.74 -15.13
CA ASP A 236 -2.05 -15.57 -16.01
C ASP A 236 -2.73 -14.40 -15.28
N ALA A 237 -2.39 -14.15 -14.01
CA ALA A 237 -3.03 -13.16 -13.16
C ALA A 237 -2.02 -12.20 -12.52
N TRP A 238 -2.48 -11.01 -12.17
CA TRP A 238 -1.79 -10.08 -11.30
C TRP A 238 -2.17 -10.40 -9.85
N ASN A 239 -1.20 -10.80 -9.02
CA ASN A 239 -1.39 -11.09 -7.60
C ASN A 239 -0.55 -10.10 -6.80
N SER A 240 -1.15 -9.34 -5.87
CA SER A 240 -0.50 -8.19 -5.24
C SER A 240 -0.86 -8.01 -3.77
N SER A 241 -0.11 -7.12 -3.10
CA SER A 241 -0.40 -6.64 -1.74
C SER A 241 -0.58 -7.74 -0.69
N PRO A 242 0.39 -8.65 -0.53
CA PRO A 242 0.27 -9.72 0.45
C PRO A 242 0.28 -9.16 1.88
N SER A 243 -0.58 -9.71 2.75
CA SER A 243 -0.61 -9.40 4.18
C SER A 243 -0.83 -10.66 4.99
N TRP A 244 0.06 -10.92 5.96
CA TRP A 244 -0.02 -12.07 6.84
C TRP A 244 -1.11 -11.91 7.89
N SER A 245 -1.85 -12.98 8.18
CA SER A 245 -2.72 -13.03 9.36
C SER A 245 -1.89 -12.96 10.65
N PRO A 246 -2.42 -12.37 11.75
CA PRO A 246 -1.67 -12.23 13.01
C PRO A 246 -1.19 -13.54 13.63
N ASP A 247 -1.87 -14.65 13.33
CA ASP A 247 -1.49 -15.99 13.78
C ASP A 247 -0.52 -16.72 12.82
N GLY A 248 -0.18 -16.09 11.67
CA GLY A 248 0.73 -16.63 10.67
C GLY A 248 0.18 -17.80 9.86
N THR A 249 -1.10 -18.12 9.97
CA THR A 249 -1.71 -19.29 9.30
C THR A 249 -2.25 -18.98 7.92
N LYS A 250 -2.40 -17.68 7.56
CA LYS A 250 -2.96 -17.23 6.29
C LYS A 250 -2.19 -16.04 5.71
N ILE A 251 -2.30 -15.87 4.38
CA ILE A 251 -1.91 -14.68 3.65
C ILE A 251 -3.14 -14.19 2.87
N VAL A 252 -3.57 -12.95 3.10
CA VAL A 252 -4.56 -12.26 2.28
C VAL A 252 -3.84 -11.45 1.20
N PHE A 253 -4.41 -11.36 0.00
CA PHE A 253 -3.84 -10.63 -1.13
C PHE A 253 -4.93 -10.28 -2.14
N ASP A 254 -4.64 -9.42 -3.10
CA ASP A 254 -5.55 -9.13 -4.20
C ASP A 254 -5.10 -9.82 -5.50
N SER A 255 -6.09 -10.19 -6.35
CA SER A 255 -5.82 -10.89 -7.61
C SER A 255 -6.90 -10.65 -8.65
N ASP A 256 -6.49 -10.48 -9.93
CA ASP A 256 -7.40 -10.33 -11.08
C ASP A 256 -7.66 -11.65 -11.83
N ARG A 257 -7.38 -12.81 -11.20
CA ARG A 257 -7.46 -14.15 -11.82
C ARG A 257 -8.83 -14.53 -12.39
N GLU A 258 -9.89 -13.89 -11.93
CA GLU A 258 -11.27 -14.11 -12.40
C GLU A 258 -11.86 -12.88 -13.12
N GLY A 259 -11.01 -11.93 -13.58
CA GLY A 259 -11.37 -10.85 -14.50
C GLY A 259 -11.20 -9.45 -13.96
N ASN A 260 -11.51 -9.17 -12.69
CA ASN A 260 -11.24 -7.95 -11.95
C ASN A 260 -10.48 -8.26 -10.66
N GLN A 261 -9.88 -7.24 -10.07
CA GLN A 261 -9.18 -7.40 -8.79
C GLN A 261 -10.15 -7.67 -7.66
N GLU A 262 -9.90 -8.75 -6.92
CA GLU A 262 -10.68 -9.18 -5.77
C GLU A 262 -9.77 -9.67 -4.66
N ILE A 263 -10.27 -9.74 -3.44
CA ILE A 263 -9.51 -10.20 -2.28
C ILE A 263 -9.55 -11.72 -2.18
N TYR A 264 -8.37 -12.32 -2.03
CA TYR A 264 -8.15 -13.76 -1.88
C TYR A 264 -7.38 -14.08 -0.61
N LEU A 265 -7.55 -15.31 -0.17
CA LEU A 265 -6.90 -15.89 1.00
C LEU A 265 -6.19 -17.20 0.59
N MET A 266 -5.00 -17.46 1.15
CA MET A 266 -4.28 -18.73 0.97
C MET A 266 -3.51 -19.10 2.23
N ASP A 267 -3.08 -20.35 2.31
CA ASP A 267 -2.11 -20.79 3.32
C ASP A 267 -0.69 -20.29 2.96
N PRO A 268 0.25 -20.24 3.92
CA PRO A 268 1.62 -19.76 3.69
C PRO A 268 2.45 -20.59 2.70
N ASP A 269 1.98 -21.77 2.33
CA ASP A 269 2.59 -22.62 1.29
C ASP A 269 1.93 -22.43 -0.10
N GLY A 270 0.99 -21.49 -0.24
CA GLY A 270 0.23 -21.22 -1.47
C GLY A 270 -0.98 -22.14 -1.68
N SER A 271 -1.26 -23.08 -0.78
CA SER A 271 -2.43 -23.97 -0.86
C SER A 271 -3.71 -23.33 -0.31
N ASN A 272 -4.84 -24.02 -0.46
CA ASN A 272 -6.14 -23.64 0.07
C ASN A 272 -6.57 -22.23 -0.32
N LEU A 273 -6.41 -21.89 -1.60
CA LEU A 273 -6.79 -20.62 -2.18
C LEU A 273 -8.31 -20.43 -2.11
N GLU A 274 -8.75 -19.31 -1.56
CA GLU A 274 -10.15 -18.94 -1.39
C GLU A 274 -10.37 -17.48 -1.81
N ARG A 275 -11.43 -17.19 -2.58
CA ARG A 275 -11.86 -15.84 -2.93
C ARG A 275 -12.81 -15.32 -1.86
N LEU A 276 -12.59 -14.10 -1.35
CA LEU A 276 -13.38 -13.49 -0.29
C LEU A 276 -14.38 -12.43 -0.80
N THR A 277 -14.06 -11.75 -1.91
CA THR A 277 -14.96 -10.75 -2.49
C THR A 277 -15.43 -11.16 -3.88
N TYR A 278 -16.67 -10.79 -4.24
CA TYR A 278 -17.37 -11.25 -5.44
C TYR A 278 -18.23 -10.11 -6.01
N ASN A 279 -17.62 -9.23 -6.78
CA ASN A 279 -18.33 -8.12 -7.41
C ASN A 279 -17.70 -7.73 -8.75
N ASP A 280 -18.26 -6.75 -9.46
CA ASP A 280 -17.75 -6.28 -10.76
C ASP A 280 -16.74 -5.13 -10.62
N PHE A 281 -16.36 -4.79 -9.40
CA PHE A 281 -15.50 -3.67 -9.05
C PHE A 281 -14.13 -4.17 -8.58
N TRP A 282 -13.19 -3.25 -8.36
CA TRP A 282 -11.87 -3.61 -7.90
C TRP A 282 -11.80 -3.51 -6.37
N ASP A 283 -11.41 -4.60 -5.75
CA ASP A 283 -11.09 -4.70 -4.33
C ASP A 283 -9.59 -4.98 -4.21
N SER A 284 -8.83 -4.15 -3.47
CA SER A 284 -7.37 -4.24 -3.40
C SER A 284 -6.79 -3.85 -2.04
N SER A 285 -5.46 -4.00 -1.89
CA SER A 285 -4.68 -3.55 -0.73
C SER A 285 -5.21 -4.06 0.62
N PRO A 286 -5.44 -5.36 0.79
CA PRO A 286 -6.02 -5.90 2.02
C PRO A 286 -5.03 -5.86 3.20
N SER A 287 -5.54 -5.57 4.40
CA SER A 287 -4.78 -5.59 5.65
C SER A 287 -5.60 -6.20 6.79
N TRP A 288 -4.98 -7.09 7.56
CA TRP A 288 -5.61 -7.78 8.69
C TRP A 288 -5.76 -6.88 9.92
N SER A 289 -6.86 -7.06 10.66
CA SER A 289 -6.96 -6.58 12.04
C SER A 289 -6.02 -7.37 12.97
N PRO A 290 -5.50 -6.75 14.04
CA PRO A 290 -4.56 -7.42 14.95
C PRO A 290 -5.11 -8.67 15.64
N ASP A 291 -6.44 -8.77 15.79
CA ASP A 291 -7.12 -9.94 16.37
C ASP A 291 -7.45 -11.02 15.32
N GLY A 292 -7.15 -10.78 14.03
CA GLY A 292 -7.42 -11.71 12.94
C GLY A 292 -8.90 -11.90 12.60
N THR A 293 -9.80 -11.08 13.14
CA THR A 293 -11.25 -11.23 12.90
C THR A 293 -11.77 -10.43 11.72
N LYS A 294 -11.00 -9.41 11.25
CA LYS A 294 -11.39 -8.50 10.20
C LYS A 294 -10.28 -8.31 9.17
N ILE A 295 -10.67 -7.85 7.99
CA ILE A 295 -9.81 -7.37 6.91
C ILE A 295 -10.34 -6.01 6.45
N VAL A 296 -9.47 -5.00 6.35
CA VAL A 296 -9.76 -3.75 5.64
C VAL A 296 -9.15 -3.82 4.24
N PHE A 297 -9.77 -3.16 3.29
CA PHE A 297 -9.34 -3.13 1.89
C PHE A 297 -9.88 -1.88 1.22
N ASP A 298 -9.37 -1.49 0.08
CA ASP A 298 -9.93 -0.44 -0.75
C ASP A 298 -10.81 -1.02 -1.86
N SER A 299 -11.87 -0.27 -2.27
CA SER A 299 -12.82 -0.69 -3.30
C SER A 299 -13.35 0.49 -4.10
N ASP A 300 -13.50 0.34 -5.43
CA ASP A 300 -14.07 1.35 -6.33
C ASP A 300 -15.57 1.13 -6.63
N ARG A 301 -16.26 0.36 -5.78
CA ARG A 301 -17.67 -0.02 -5.97
C ARG A 301 -18.66 1.14 -5.84
N ASP A 302 -18.28 2.26 -5.24
CA ASP A 302 -19.12 3.43 -4.94
C ASP A 302 -18.63 4.72 -5.63
N GLU A 303 -18.28 4.68 -6.91
CA GLU A 303 -17.86 5.82 -7.73
C GLU A 303 -16.41 6.29 -7.47
N PHE A 304 -16.03 6.46 -6.19
CA PHE A 304 -14.67 6.73 -5.74
C PHE A 304 -14.10 5.50 -5.04
N ILE A 305 -12.76 5.44 -4.94
CA ILE A 305 -12.11 4.40 -4.18
C ILE A 305 -12.22 4.76 -2.70
N GLU A 306 -12.76 3.84 -1.93
CA GLU A 306 -13.04 4.02 -0.51
C GLU A 306 -12.55 2.83 0.31
N ILE A 307 -12.34 3.06 1.59
CA ILE A 307 -11.95 1.99 2.52
C ILE A 307 -13.18 1.20 2.95
N TYR A 308 -13.08 -0.11 2.83
CA TYR A 308 -14.06 -1.09 3.28
C TYR A 308 -13.46 -1.99 4.35
N MET A 309 -14.32 -2.57 5.16
CA MET A 309 -14.01 -3.59 6.15
C MET A 309 -14.93 -4.79 5.97
N MET A 310 -14.40 -5.99 6.17
CA MET A 310 -15.16 -7.25 6.18
C MET A 310 -14.72 -8.16 7.33
N ASN A 311 -15.50 -9.20 7.62
CA ASN A 311 -15.02 -10.31 8.44
C ASN A 311 -13.92 -11.09 7.71
N SER A 312 -13.10 -11.84 8.45
CA SER A 312 -12.03 -12.66 7.87
C SER A 312 -12.51 -13.77 6.92
N ASP A 313 -13.82 -14.09 6.93
CA ASP A 313 -14.47 -15.03 6.02
C ASP A 313 -15.11 -14.33 4.77
N GLY A 314 -14.85 -13.04 4.55
CA GLY A 314 -15.39 -12.24 3.45
C GLY A 314 -16.81 -11.70 3.69
N SER A 315 -17.47 -12.06 4.78
CA SER A 315 -18.84 -11.61 5.10
C SER A 315 -18.88 -10.20 5.72
N ASN A 316 -20.08 -9.60 5.78
CA ASN A 316 -20.35 -8.32 6.44
C ASN A 316 -19.46 -7.16 5.94
N GLN A 317 -19.32 -7.04 4.62
CA GLN A 317 -18.59 -5.93 4.01
C GLN A 317 -19.27 -4.60 4.31
N THR A 318 -18.53 -3.64 4.85
CA THR A 318 -19.04 -2.33 5.28
C THR A 318 -18.07 -1.24 4.83
N ARG A 319 -18.60 -0.18 4.19
CA ARG A 319 -17.84 1.01 3.82
C ARG A 319 -17.51 1.83 5.08
N LEU A 320 -16.26 2.31 5.18
CA LEU A 320 -15.77 3.11 6.31
C LEU A 320 -15.56 4.57 5.94
N THR A 321 -15.12 4.90 4.72
CA THR A 321 -14.89 6.27 4.26
C THR A 321 -15.95 6.69 3.23
N TYR A 322 -16.23 8.00 3.12
CA TYR A 322 -17.32 8.57 2.31
C TYR A 322 -16.86 9.90 1.69
N SER A 323 -15.68 9.91 1.09
CA SER A 323 -15.15 11.11 0.46
C SER A 323 -15.52 11.19 -1.03
N GLU A 324 -15.40 12.37 -1.64
CA GLU A 324 -15.46 12.54 -3.11
C GLU A 324 -14.03 12.49 -3.70
N ALA A 325 -13.14 11.71 -3.05
CA ALA A 325 -11.73 11.62 -3.36
C ALA A 325 -11.27 10.15 -3.29
N TRP A 326 -10.02 9.89 -3.59
CA TRP A 326 -9.43 8.57 -3.45
C TRP A 326 -8.97 8.34 -2.01
N ASP A 327 -9.46 7.28 -1.37
CA ASP A 327 -9.03 6.76 -0.08
C ASP A 327 -8.54 5.32 -0.27
N GLY A 328 -7.28 5.03 0.04
CA GLY A 328 -6.70 3.71 -0.24
C GLY A 328 -5.57 3.28 0.70
N TRP A 329 -4.99 2.11 0.44
CA TRP A 329 -3.85 1.54 1.17
C TRP A 329 -4.05 1.53 2.70
N PRO A 330 -5.14 0.93 3.20
CA PRO A 330 -5.41 0.90 4.63
C PRO A 330 -4.45 -0.03 5.37
N SER A 331 -4.04 0.36 6.58
CA SER A 331 -3.26 -0.46 7.50
C SER A 331 -3.82 -0.33 8.91
N TRP A 332 -3.94 -1.47 9.62
CA TRP A 332 -4.41 -1.53 11.00
C TRP A 332 -3.29 -1.28 12.01
N SER A 333 -3.59 -0.53 13.08
CA SER A 333 -2.69 -0.49 14.24
C SER A 333 -2.87 -1.73 15.10
N SER A 334 -1.76 -2.34 15.53
CA SER A 334 -1.77 -3.24 16.66
C SER A 334 -1.85 -2.42 17.93
N ALA A 335 -3.06 -2.08 18.38
CA ALA A 335 -3.18 -1.54 19.73
C ALA A 335 -3.01 -2.67 20.73
N PRO A 336 -2.18 -2.53 21.78
CA PRO A 336 -2.19 -3.50 22.86
C PRO A 336 -3.58 -3.45 23.51
N GLU A 337 -4.30 -4.58 23.51
CA GLU A 337 -5.42 -4.74 24.41
C GLU A 337 -4.90 -4.58 25.83
N THR A 338 -5.32 -3.54 26.55
CA THR A 338 -5.13 -3.55 28.00
C THR A 338 -6.10 -4.54 28.62
N PRO A 339 -5.60 -5.43 29.48
CA PRO A 339 -6.41 -6.42 30.16
C PRO A 339 -7.47 -5.82 31.08
#